data_babfe5e957635e96e4ae6cc019a84b8e
#
_entry.id   babfe5e957635e96e4ae6cc019a84b8e
#
_cell.length_a   1.000
_cell.length_b   1.000
_cell.length_c   1.000
_cell.angle_alpha   90.00
_cell.angle_beta   90.00
_cell.angle_gamma   90.00
#
_symmetry.space_group_name_H-M   'P 1'
#
loop_
_entity.id
_entity.type
_entity.pdbx_description
1 polymer ?
#
loop_
_entity_poly.entity_id
_entity_poly.type
_entity_poly.pdbx_seq_one_letter_code
_entity_poly.pdbx_strand_id
1 'polypeptide(L)'
;HRPAMADYMASLDRLIERDDRLLLPGHGGPVTAPRSFMRELKTHRRMREKAILERIRSGDRTISEMVAAIYRDTDPRLHGAAGLSVLAHLEDLVARGLVSTDGDPAIDGIFSLPG
;
A
#
# COMPACT_ATOMS: atom_id res chain seq x y z
N HIS A 1 -18.26 -6.39 0.57
CA HIS A 1 -18.34 -5.86 1.90
C HIS A 1 -16.97 -5.41 2.39
N ARG A 2 -16.93 -4.33 3.08
CA ARG A 2 -15.69 -3.65 3.40
C ARG A 2 -14.65 -4.45 4.18
N PRO A 3 -15.03 -5.19 5.24
CA PRO A 3 -14.03 -5.96 5.98
C PRO A 3 -13.30 -6.97 5.10
N ALA A 4 -14.02 -7.63 4.21
CA ALA A 4 -13.41 -8.61 3.32
C ALA A 4 -12.44 -7.94 2.35
N MET A 5 -12.80 -6.77 1.84
CA MET A 5 -11.92 -6.03 0.94
C MET A 5 -10.67 -5.55 1.67
N ALA A 6 -10.83 -5.04 2.88
CA ALA A 6 -9.70 -4.59 3.68
C ALA A 6 -8.73 -5.74 3.96
N ASP A 7 -9.26 -6.93 4.26
CA ASP A 7 -8.44 -8.10 4.50
C ASP A 7 -7.69 -8.52 3.23
N TYR A 8 -8.37 -8.47 2.09
CA TYR A 8 -7.77 -8.81 0.81
C TYR A 8 -6.59 -7.88 0.50
N MET A 9 -6.79 -6.58 0.68
CA MET A 9 -5.74 -5.61 0.40
C MET A 9 -4.57 -5.76 1.36
N ALA A 10 -4.83 -6.05 2.62
CA ALA A 10 -3.78 -6.30 3.58
C ALA A 10 -2.98 -7.56 3.20
N SER A 11 -3.67 -8.58 2.71
CA SER A 11 -3.01 -9.80 2.26
C SER A 11 -2.15 -9.54 1.03
N LEU A 12 -2.61 -8.71 0.11
CA LEU A 12 -1.81 -8.32 -1.04
C LEU A 12 -0.55 -7.58 -0.61
N ASP A 13 -0.68 -6.66 0.32
CA ASP A 13 0.48 -5.94 0.84
C ASP A 13 1.50 -6.89 1.44
N ARG A 14 1.04 -7.86 2.20
CA ARG A 14 1.94 -8.84 2.80
C ARG A 14 2.63 -9.69 1.74
N LEU A 15 1.91 -10.05 0.70
CA LEU A 15 2.47 -10.85 -0.36
C LEU A 15 3.58 -10.09 -1.09
N ILE A 16 3.34 -8.82 -1.35
CA ILE A 16 4.32 -7.95 -2.01
C ILE A 16 5.54 -7.76 -1.12
N GLU A 17 5.32 -7.51 0.17
CA GLU A 17 6.41 -7.37 1.12
C GLU A 17 7.23 -8.64 1.23
N ARG A 18 6.57 -9.77 1.15
CA ARG A 18 7.23 -11.07 1.21
C ARG A 18 8.14 -11.27 0.01
N ASP A 19 7.72 -10.82 -1.16
CA ASP A 19 8.54 -10.89 -2.35
C ASP A 19 9.81 -10.07 -2.18
N ASP A 20 9.69 -8.87 -1.62
CA ASP A 20 10.83 -8.00 -1.36
C ASP A 20 11.78 -8.58 -0.32
N ARG A 21 11.24 -9.32 0.60
CA ARG A 21 11.98 -9.81 1.76
C ARG A 21 12.19 -11.30 1.68
N LEU A 22 12.48 -11.76 0.51
CA LEU A 22 12.77 -13.16 0.25
C LEU A 22 13.69 -13.72 1.32
N LEU A 23 13.32 -14.85 1.85
CA LEU A 23 14.21 -15.63 2.68
C LEU A 23 14.50 -15.08 4.07
N LEU A 24 13.64 -14.21 4.58
CA LEU A 24 13.81 -13.81 5.98
C LEU A 24 13.48 -15.00 6.86
N PRO A 25 14.47 -15.51 7.61
CA PRO A 25 14.21 -16.63 8.51
C PRO A 25 13.17 -16.24 9.56
N GLY A 26 12.35 -17.18 9.92
CA GLY A 26 11.35 -16.95 10.95
C GLY A 26 10.00 -16.49 10.43
N HIS A 27 9.94 -16.13 9.17
CA HIS A 27 8.67 -15.72 8.58
C HIS A 27 8.04 -16.81 7.74
N GLY A 28 8.70 -17.95 7.63
CA GLY A 28 8.18 -19.05 6.84
C GLY A 28 7.18 -19.91 7.57
N GLY A 29 7.06 -19.76 8.87
CA GLY A 29 6.14 -20.55 9.64
C GLY A 29 4.75 -19.97 9.67
N PRO A 30 3.78 -20.75 10.12
CA PRO A 30 2.42 -20.26 10.27
C PRO A 30 2.38 -19.15 11.31
N VAL A 31 1.50 -18.21 11.10
CA VAL A 31 1.26 -17.17 12.10
C VAL A 31 0.52 -17.81 13.26
N THR A 32 1.20 -17.89 14.39
CA THR A 32 0.64 -18.58 15.55
C THR A 32 -0.09 -17.65 16.48
N ALA A 33 0.17 -16.34 16.40
CA ALA A 33 -0.43 -15.38 17.30
C ALA A 33 -1.20 -14.33 16.49
N PRO A 34 -2.53 -14.38 16.49
CA PRO A 34 -3.33 -13.39 15.77
C PRO A 34 -2.99 -11.95 16.14
N ARG A 35 -2.65 -11.73 17.41
CA ARG A 35 -2.30 -10.41 17.87
C ARG A 35 -1.02 -9.89 17.23
N SER A 36 -0.01 -10.75 17.12
CA SER A 36 1.23 -10.39 16.44
C SER A 36 1.01 -10.13 14.97
N PHE A 37 0.18 -10.94 14.34
CA PHE A 37 -0.17 -10.79 12.95
C PHE A 37 -0.84 -9.44 12.69
N MET A 38 -1.83 -9.10 13.52
CA MET A 38 -2.53 -7.83 13.37
C MET A 38 -1.61 -6.63 13.59
N ARG A 39 -0.70 -6.75 14.55
CA ARG A 39 0.27 -5.69 14.80
C ARG A 39 1.19 -5.50 13.61
N GLU A 40 1.63 -6.59 13.02
CA GLU A 40 2.48 -6.55 11.84
C GLU A 40 1.75 -5.90 10.67
N LEU A 41 0.49 -6.25 10.44
CA LEU A 41 -0.31 -5.64 9.39
C LEU A 41 -0.46 -4.14 9.60
N LYS A 42 -0.70 -3.72 10.84
CA LYS A 42 -0.81 -2.30 11.16
C LYS A 42 0.48 -1.56 10.86
N THR A 43 1.61 -2.16 11.23
CA THR A 43 2.91 -1.56 10.98
C THR A 43 3.15 -1.40 9.49
N HIS A 44 2.87 -2.44 8.71
CA HIS A 44 3.03 -2.39 7.26
C HIS A 44 2.14 -1.32 6.64
N ARG A 45 0.91 -1.21 7.09
CA ARG A 45 -0.01 -0.20 6.57
C ARG A 45 0.50 1.21 6.84
N ARG A 46 1.01 1.45 8.04
CA ARG A 46 1.54 2.77 8.39
C ARG A 46 2.77 3.11 7.57
N MET A 47 3.66 2.15 7.40
CA MET A 47 4.85 2.34 6.59
C MET A 47 4.50 2.66 5.15
N ARG A 48 3.53 1.94 4.60
CA ARG A 48 3.09 2.15 3.23
C ARG A 48 2.41 3.50 3.07
N GLU A 49 1.56 3.86 4.02
CA GLU A 49 0.90 5.17 4.01
C GLU A 49 1.93 6.30 4.03
N LYS A 50 2.93 6.17 4.89
CA LYS A 50 3.99 7.17 4.99
C LYS A 50 4.76 7.27 3.68
N ALA A 51 5.07 6.11 3.07
CA ALA A 51 5.79 6.10 1.80
C ALA A 51 4.99 6.79 0.70
N ILE A 52 3.69 6.56 0.64
CA ILE A 52 2.83 7.21 -0.35
C ILE A 52 2.83 8.71 -0.16
N LEU A 53 2.66 9.17 1.08
CA LEU A 53 2.66 10.61 1.37
C LEU A 53 4.01 11.24 1.01
N GLU A 54 5.10 10.55 1.28
CA GLU A 54 6.43 11.03 0.90
C GLU A 54 6.58 11.14 -0.61
N ARG A 55 6.04 10.17 -1.36
CA ARG A 55 6.12 10.24 -2.82
C ARG A 55 5.33 11.43 -3.37
N ILE A 56 4.15 11.68 -2.82
CA ILE A 56 3.36 12.84 -3.25
C ILE A 56 4.09 14.13 -2.90
N ARG A 57 4.68 14.18 -1.72
CA ARG A 57 5.44 15.35 -1.29
C ARG A 57 6.64 15.60 -2.20
N SER A 58 7.22 14.53 -2.73
CA SER A 58 8.38 14.61 -3.63
C SER A 58 8.00 14.96 -5.06
N GLY A 59 6.71 14.97 -5.38
CA GLY A 59 6.26 15.37 -6.70
C GLY A 59 5.51 14.32 -7.49
N ASP A 60 5.42 13.09 -6.98
CA ASP A 60 4.64 12.06 -7.66
C ASP A 60 3.17 12.45 -7.64
N ARG A 61 2.49 12.17 -8.74
CA ARG A 61 1.07 12.51 -8.88
C ARG A 61 0.21 11.33 -9.27
N THR A 62 0.80 10.28 -9.81
CA THR A 62 0.06 9.12 -10.28
C THR A 62 0.46 7.88 -9.49
N ILE A 63 -0.46 6.90 -9.48
CA ILE A 63 -0.18 5.63 -8.83
C ILE A 63 0.98 4.92 -9.50
N SER A 64 1.09 5.00 -10.82
CA SER A 64 2.22 4.41 -11.54
C SER A 64 3.56 4.94 -11.05
N GLU A 65 3.65 6.24 -10.84
CA GLU A 65 4.87 6.84 -10.32
C GLU A 65 5.19 6.34 -8.92
N MET A 66 4.17 6.26 -8.08
CA MET A 66 4.34 5.80 -6.71
C MET A 66 4.79 4.34 -6.66
N VAL A 67 4.16 3.49 -7.48
CA VAL A 67 4.51 2.07 -7.54
C VAL A 67 5.96 1.91 -8.03
N ALA A 68 6.34 2.65 -9.06
CA ALA A 68 7.69 2.56 -9.61
C ALA A 68 8.74 2.89 -8.55
N ALA A 69 8.45 3.81 -7.65
CA ALA A 69 9.39 4.21 -6.61
C ALA A 69 9.32 3.29 -5.39
N ILE A 70 8.12 3.02 -4.90
CA ILE A 70 7.94 2.28 -3.65
C ILE A 70 8.23 0.80 -3.84
N TYR A 71 7.84 0.25 -4.98
CA TYR A 71 7.93 -1.19 -5.25
C TYR A 71 8.98 -1.52 -6.31
N ARG A 72 9.99 -0.65 -6.44
CA ARG A 72 11.00 -0.83 -7.50
C ARG A 72 11.75 -2.15 -7.40
N ASP A 73 11.92 -2.65 -6.18
CA ASP A 73 12.64 -3.91 -5.95
C ASP A 73 11.71 -5.13 -5.92
N THR A 74 10.43 -4.90 -6.13
CA THR A 74 9.43 -5.95 -6.16
C THR A 74 9.33 -6.50 -7.59
N ASP A 75 9.08 -7.79 -7.70
CA ASP A 75 8.89 -8.43 -9.00
C ASP A 75 7.87 -7.62 -9.83
N PRO A 76 8.23 -7.20 -11.05
CA PRO A 76 7.32 -6.41 -11.89
C PRO A 76 5.95 -7.06 -12.12
N ARG A 77 5.86 -8.38 -12.02
CA ARG A 77 4.57 -9.06 -12.17
C ARG A 77 3.60 -8.69 -11.05
N LEU A 78 4.11 -8.16 -9.93
CA LEU A 78 3.27 -7.76 -8.81
C LEU A 78 2.94 -6.26 -8.83
N HIS A 79 3.45 -5.52 -9.80
CA HIS A 79 3.21 -4.07 -9.84
C HIS A 79 1.75 -3.72 -10.04
N GLY A 80 0.99 -4.54 -10.78
CA GLY A 80 -0.45 -4.33 -10.91
C GLY A 80 -1.16 -4.44 -9.56
N ALA A 81 -0.82 -5.49 -8.81
CA ALA A 81 -1.39 -5.68 -7.47
C ALA A 81 -0.94 -4.57 -6.54
N ALA A 82 0.32 -4.14 -6.66
CA ALA A 82 0.84 -3.03 -5.87
C ALA A 82 0.05 -1.75 -6.13
N GLY A 83 -0.31 -1.50 -7.40
CA GLY A 83 -1.10 -0.33 -7.76
C GLY A 83 -2.48 -0.35 -7.10
N LEU A 84 -3.11 -1.52 -7.04
CA LEU A 84 -4.39 -1.64 -6.36
C LEU A 84 -4.27 -1.40 -4.86
N SER A 85 -3.17 -1.86 -4.27
CA SER A 85 -2.92 -1.61 -2.86
C SER A 85 -2.71 -0.11 -2.59
N VAL A 86 -1.93 0.55 -3.44
CA VAL A 86 -1.71 2.00 -3.32
C VAL A 86 -3.03 2.74 -3.45
N LEU A 87 -3.88 2.33 -4.40
CA LEU A 87 -5.19 2.95 -4.58
C LEU A 87 -6.03 2.83 -3.30
N ALA A 88 -6.03 1.66 -2.67
CA ALA A 88 -6.78 1.46 -1.44
C ALA A 88 -6.30 2.39 -0.34
N HIS A 89 -5.00 2.57 -0.22
CA HIS A 89 -4.45 3.52 0.75
C HIS A 89 -4.85 4.95 0.41
N LEU A 90 -4.81 5.30 -0.87
CA LEU A 90 -5.18 6.64 -1.31
C LEU A 90 -6.65 6.93 -1.05
N GLU A 91 -7.52 5.94 -1.24
CA GLU A 91 -8.94 6.10 -0.93
C GLU A 91 -9.12 6.48 0.54
N ASP A 92 -8.40 5.82 1.42
CA ASP A 92 -8.46 6.12 2.83
C ASP A 92 -7.87 7.50 3.13
N LEU A 93 -6.73 7.83 2.53
CA LEU A 93 -6.07 9.11 2.75
C LEU A 93 -6.93 10.27 2.25
N VAL A 94 -7.61 10.10 1.13
CA VAL A 94 -8.53 11.11 0.62
C VAL A 94 -9.71 11.29 1.57
N ALA A 95 -10.27 10.18 2.05
CA ALA A 95 -11.39 10.23 2.99
C ALA A 95 -11.00 10.95 4.29
N ARG A 96 -9.75 10.84 4.69
CA ARG A 96 -9.25 11.50 5.90
C ARG A 96 -8.75 12.92 5.66
N GLY A 97 -8.82 13.39 4.41
CA GLY A 97 -8.42 14.75 4.08
C GLY A 97 -6.92 14.97 3.97
N LEU A 98 -6.13 13.92 3.89
CA LEU A 98 -4.68 14.02 3.83
C LEU A 98 -4.15 14.07 2.41
N VAL A 99 -4.97 13.69 1.44
CA VAL A 99 -4.63 13.71 0.02
C VAL A 99 -5.84 14.24 -0.74
N SER A 100 -5.59 14.96 -1.83
CA SER A 100 -6.63 15.49 -2.70
C SER A 100 -6.58 14.83 -4.06
N THR A 101 -7.75 14.65 -4.66
CA THR A 101 -7.87 14.19 -6.03
C THR A 101 -9.18 14.75 -6.61
N ASP A 102 -9.28 14.80 -7.93
CA ASP A 102 -10.50 15.22 -8.59
C ASP A 102 -11.48 14.06 -8.63
N GLY A 103 -12.70 14.28 -8.14
CA GLY A 103 -13.72 13.24 -8.13
C GLY A 103 -13.34 12.11 -7.19
N ASP A 104 -13.75 10.90 -7.54
CA ASP A 104 -13.44 9.71 -6.74
C ASP A 104 -12.03 9.23 -7.04
N PRO A 105 -11.31 8.72 -6.02
CA PRO A 105 -10.00 8.14 -6.28
C PRO A 105 -10.06 7.02 -7.31
N ALA A 106 -9.16 7.04 -8.27
CA ALA A 106 -9.13 6.07 -9.35
C ALA A 106 -7.69 5.66 -9.64
N ILE A 107 -7.55 4.47 -10.22
CA ILE A 107 -6.23 3.89 -10.51
C ILE A 107 -5.41 4.79 -11.44
N ASP A 108 -6.07 5.52 -12.31
CA ASP A 108 -5.43 6.44 -13.25
C ASP A 108 -5.58 7.91 -12.83
N GLY A 109 -5.94 8.14 -11.58
CA GLY A 109 -6.18 9.50 -11.09
C GLY A 109 -4.90 10.26 -10.81
N ILE A 110 -5.09 11.55 -10.54
CA ILE A 110 -4.02 12.47 -10.17
C ILE A 110 -4.21 12.83 -8.70
N PHE A 111 -3.15 12.73 -7.93
CA PHE A 111 -3.20 12.95 -6.49
C PHE A 111 -2.22 14.03 -6.07
N SER A 112 -2.60 14.80 -5.05
CA SER A 112 -1.76 15.86 -4.52
C SER A 112 -2.04 16.06 -3.06
N LEU A 113 -1.17 16.82 -2.40
CA LEU A 113 -1.44 17.20 -1.02
C LEU A 113 -2.44 18.35 -1.00
N PRO A 114 -3.35 18.38 0.00
CA PRO A 114 -4.31 19.47 0.10
C PRO A 114 -3.62 20.79 0.40
N GLY A 115 -4.26 21.83 0.02
CA GLY A 115 -3.78 23.16 0.30
C GLY A 115 -3.07 23.81 -0.82
#